data_92a9cac19eae7fe0acadd6956f3fda95
#
_entry.id   92a9cac19eae7fe0acadd6956f3fda95
#
_cell.length_a   1.000
_cell.length_b   1.000
_cell.length_c   1.000
_cell.angle_alpha   90.00
_cell.angle_beta   90.00
_cell.angle_gamma   90.00
#
_symmetry.space_group_name_H-M   'P 1'
#
loop_
_entity.id
_entity.type
_entity.pdbx_description
1 polymer ?
#
loop_
_entity_poly.entity_id
_entity_poly.type
_entity_poly.pdbx_seq_one_letter_code
_entity_poly.pdbx_strand_id
1 'polypeptide(L)'
;MRRLRLTPLGSMITTVSLAIGAGTSILVYIWVVPIGGHSDVADSILVGGMVALLLSLGIGFYFAKMVAARVQRLDEATRKVAAGDFATQIPVDYSGQLGQLARTFNEMQRRLAELDNARKQFIANASHELRTPIFSLGGFVELLEEEEPSPDERSEFVREMRRQIERLTKLTTDLLNLSQLDAGGVELDLGNVDLGSLAREVAREFGPWADRRGSRLELRTPERPVIAFADPERVRQIIRILLDNALTHTQEGASVTVTTYSVNRRAELTVSDDGAGIPQRVQKRLFERFFTADSAGGSGLGLAIASEVAQRMGGGMAISSSRRFTAFTLDLPPGRGARTPAGVGGSVEARA
;
A
#
# COMPACT_ATOMS: atom_id res chain seq x y z
N MET A 1 -20.04 27.06 34.25
CA MET A 1 -20.48 25.86 34.99
C MET A 1 -21.07 24.85 34.00
N ARG A 2 -20.26 23.93 33.43
CA ARG A 2 -20.71 22.85 32.56
C ARG A 2 -21.37 21.79 33.45
N ARG A 3 -22.69 21.59 33.30
CA ARG A 3 -23.42 20.48 33.95
C ARG A 3 -22.79 19.17 33.48
N LEU A 4 -22.17 18.40 34.40
CA LEU A 4 -21.74 17.04 34.22
C LEU A 4 -22.99 16.19 33.89
N ARG A 5 -23.26 15.94 32.59
CA ARG A 5 -24.14 14.87 32.19
C ARG A 5 -23.36 13.58 32.42
N LEU A 6 -23.71 12.86 33.47
CA LEU A 6 -23.25 11.49 33.67
C LEU A 6 -23.58 10.71 32.41
N THR A 7 -22.56 10.14 31.76
CA THR A 7 -22.75 9.26 30.62
C THR A 7 -23.59 8.05 31.10
N PRO A 8 -24.39 7.41 30.23
CA PRO A 8 -25.23 6.25 30.62
C PRO A 8 -24.43 5.14 31.31
N LEU A 9 -23.14 5.00 30.99
CA LEU A 9 -22.24 4.07 31.65
C LEU A 9 -21.89 4.47 33.09
N GLY A 10 -21.67 5.76 33.34
CA GLY A 10 -21.40 6.26 34.68
C GLY A 10 -22.60 6.13 35.59
N SER A 11 -23.82 6.37 35.09
CA SER A 11 -25.05 6.12 35.84
C SER A 11 -25.30 4.66 36.17
N MET A 12 -24.96 3.76 35.23
CA MET A 12 -25.12 2.31 35.41
C MET A 12 -24.14 1.78 36.49
N ILE A 13 -22.88 2.22 36.48
CA ILE A 13 -21.88 1.81 37.48
C ILE A 13 -22.27 2.34 38.88
N THR A 14 -22.71 3.57 38.97
CA THR A 14 -23.17 4.12 40.25
C THR A 14 -24.42 3.42 40.78
N THR A 15 -25.36 3.05 39.90
CA THR A 15 -26.60 2.31 40.30
C THR A 15 -26.25 0.87 40.76
N VAL A 16 -25.33 0.19 40.07
CA VAL A 16 -24.89 -1.16 40.47
C VAL A 16 -24.12 -1.12 41.80
N SER A 17 -23.23 -0.12 42.00
CA SER A 17 -22.51 0.04 43.28
C SER A 17 -23.46 0.34 44.43
N LEU A 18 -24.48 1.17 44.18
CA LEU A 18 -25.50 1.50 45.18
C LEU A 18 -26.30 0.25 45.54
N ALA A 19 -26.73 -0.56 44.57
CA ALA A 19 -27.46 -1.77 44.77
C ALA A 19 -26.69 -2.84 45.55
N ILE A 20 -25.37 -2.99 45.25
CA ILE A 20 -24.47 -3.91 45.97
C ILE A 20 -24.29 -3.42 47.44
N GLY A 21 -24.03 -2.12 47.66
CA GLY A 21 -23.87 -1.56 48.97
C GLY A 21 -25.13 -1.66 49.84
N ALA A 22 -26.30 -1.38 49.26
CA ALA A 22 -27.59 -1.53 49.95
C ALA A 22 -27.91 -3.00 50.26
N GLY A 23 -27.63 -3.92 49.27
CA GLY A 23 -27.85 -5.38 49.45
C GLY A 23 -26.98 -5.94 50.57
N THR A 24 -25.69 -5.61 50.62
CA THR A 24 -24.75 -6.05 51.68
C THR A 24 -25.18 -5.48 53.06
N SER A 25 -25.61 -4.25 53.15
CA SER A 25 -26.07 -3.62 54.39
C SER A 25 -27.34 -4.30 54.91
N ILE A 26 -28.30 -4.61 54.04
CA ILE A 26 -29.53 -5.34 54.38
C ILE A 26 -29.22 -6.77 54.83
N LEU A 27 -28.30 -7.44 54.16
CA LEU A 27 -27.95 -8.83 54.49
C LEU A 27 -27.25 -8.96 55.84
N VAL A 28 -26.36 -8.02 56.17
CA VAL A 28 -25.72 -7.91 57.47
C VAL A 28 -26.74 -7.58 58.55
N TYR A 29 -27.68 -6.70 58.29
CA TYR A 29 -28.77 -6.38 59.21
C TYR A 29 -29.67 -7.56 59.54
N ILE A 30 -30.13 -8.29 58.56
CA ILE A 30 -30.98 -9.50 58.69
C ILE A 30 -30.27 -10.62 59.46
N TRP A 31 -28.94 -10.75 59.27
CA TRP A 31 -28.18 -11.87 59.88
C TRP A 31 -27.74 -11.60 61.29
N VAL A 32 -27.47 -10.36 61.68
CA VAL A 32 -26.92 -10.00 62.98
C VAL A 32 -27.97 -9.57 63.98
N VAL A 33 -29.04 -8.89 63.57
CA VAL A 33 -30.11 -8.40 64.44
C VAL A 33 -30.83 -9.54 65.26
N PRO A 34 -31.08 -10.73 64.68
CA PRO A 34 -31.70 -11.82 65.44
C PRO A 34 -30.80 -12.47 66.52
N ILE A 35 -29.47 -12.25 66.47
CA ILE A 35 -28.50 -12.96 67.30
C ILE A 35 -28.13 -12.13 68.58
N GLY A 36 -28.28 -10.82 68.52
CA GLY A 36 -27.89 -9.88 69.60
C GLY A 36 -29.09 -9.08 70.11
N GLY A 37 -29.64 -9.50 71.20
CA GLY A 37 -30.82 -8.83 71.84
C GLY A 37 -30.54 -7.49 72.52
N HIS A 38 -29.67 -6.64 72.01
CA HIS A 38 -29.33 -5.33 72.57
C HIS A 38 -29.35 -4.25 71.51
N SER A 39 -29.98 -3.10 71.84
CA SER A 39 -30.10 -1.93 70.97
C SER A 39 -28.74 -1.41 70.42
N ASP A 40 -27.69 -1.51 71.24
CA ASP A 40 -26.34 -1.00 70.88
C ASP A 40 -25.69 -1.75 69.73
N VAL A 41 -26.03 -3.03 69.51
CA VAL A 41 -25.54 -3.83 68.40
C VAL A 41 -26.25 -3.44 67.09
N ALA A 42 -27.54 -3.14 67.16
CA ALA A 42 -28.32 -2.68 66.00
C ALA A 42 -27.82 -1.32 65.48
N ASP A 43 -27.53 -0.39 66.39
CA ASP A 43 -26.99 0.92 66.01
C ASP A 43 -25.60 0.84 65.42
N SER A 44 -24.72 -0.02 65.94
CA SER A 44 -23.39 -0.27 65.41
C SER A 44 -23.43 -0.84 64.00
N ILE A 45 -24.36 -1.70 63.69
CA ILE A 45 -24.56 -2.31 62.33
C ILE A 45 -25.12 -1.28 61.36
N LEU A 46 -26.04 -0.42 61.77
CA LEU A 46 -26.56 0.67 60.92
C LEU A 46 -25.46 1.67 60.56
N VAL A 47 -24.63 2.05 61.53
CA VAL A 47 -23.50 2.96 61.30
C VAL A 47 -22.45 2.30 60.39
N GLY A 48 -22.11 1.05 60.66
CA GLY A 48 -21.16 0.26 59.79
C GLY A 48 -21.66 0.09 58.35
N GLY A 49 -22.97 -0.21 58.22
CA GLY A 49 -23.65 -0.34 56.93
C GLY A 49 -23.67 0.97 56.12
N MET A 50 -23.94 2.11 56.84
CA MET A 50 -23.91 3.44 56.22
C MET A 50 -22.49 3.85 55.76
N VAL A 51 -21.48 3.56 56.57
CA VAL A 51 -20.08 3.80 56.20
C VAL A 51 -19.67 2.95 54.99
N ALA A 52 -20.02 1.66 54.96
CA ALA A 52 -19.75 0.79 53.83
C ALA A 52 -20.43 1.26 52.54
N LEU A 53 -21.69 1.74 52.66
CA LEU A 53 -22.42 2.31 51.52
C LEU A 53 -21.74 3.56 50.98
N LEU A 54 -21.33 4.50 51.86
CA LEU A 54 -20.64 5.73 51.44
C LEU A 54 -19.29 5.46 50.81
N LEU A 55 -18.53 4.50 51.34
CA LEU A 55 -17.26 4.04 50.74
C LEU A 55 -17.48 3.42 49.38
N SER A 56 -18.45 2.52 49.23
CA SER A 56 -18.82 1.91 47.98
C SER A 56 -19.23 2.93 46.92
N LEU A 57 -20.02 3.93 47.31
CA LEU A 57 -20.44 5.03 46.44
C LEU A 57 -19.22 5.87 45.99
N GLY A 58 -18.33 6.20 46.94
CA GLY A 58 -17.09 6.96 46.67
C GLY A 58 -16.16 6.23 45.71
N ILE A 59 -15.93 4.94 45.93
CA ILE A 59 -15.13 4.08 45.07
C ILE A 59 -15.78 3.97 43.65
N GLY A 60 -17.07 3.70 43.58
CA GLY A 60 -17.83 3.63 42.33
C GLY A 60 -17.77 4.94 41.53
N PHE A 61 -17.94 6.08 42.22
CA PHE A 61 -17.81 7.40 41.59
C PHE A 61 -16.40 7.66 41.05
N TYR A 62 -15.38 7.32 41.84
CA TYR A 62 -13.96 7.45 41.44
C TYR A 62 -13.66 6.62 40.18
N PHE A 63 -14.07 5.34 40.17
CA PHE A 63 -13.90 4.48 39.00
C PHE A 63 -14.68 4.99 37.78
N ALA A 64 -15.92 5.43 37.94
CA ALA A 64 -16.72 5.99 36.86
C ALA A 64 -16.07 7.24 36.26
N LYS A 65 -15.52 8.12 37.09
CA LYS A 65 -14.79 9.33 36.66
C LYS A 65 -13.50 8.97 35.92
N MET A 66 -12.78 7.98 36.43
CA MET A 66 -11.53 7.51 35.82
C MET A 66 -11.79 6.90 34.42
N VAL A 67 -12.82 6.05 34.26
CA VAL A 67 -13.20 5.46 32.97
C VAL A 67 -13.71 6.54 32.01
N ALA A 68 -14.57 7.45 32.49
CA ALA A 68 -15.09 8.55 31.67
C ALA A 68 -13.99 9.45 31.11
N ALA A 69 -12.97 9.77 31.92
CA ALA A 69 -11.82 10.57 31.47
C ALA A 69 -11.00 9.86 30.38
N ARG A 70 -10.89 8.53 30.48
CA ARG A 70 -10.17 7.73 29.46
C ARG A 70 -10.93 7.68 28.12
N VAL A 71 -12.27 7.51 28.19
CA VAL A 71 -13.13 7.52 27.00
C VAL A 71 -13.14 8.90 26.33
N GLN A 72 -13.14 9.99 27.13
CA GLN A 72 -13.05 11.35 26.59
C GLN A 72 -11.75 11.60 25.82
N ARG A 73 -10.62 11.10 26.32
CA ARG A 73 -9.34 11.22 25.60
C ARG A 73 -9.35 10.48 24.25
N LEU A 74 -10.01 9.31 24.20
CA LEU A 74 -10.19 8.57 22.97
C LEU A 74 -11.08 9.33 21.98
N ASP A 75 -12.18 9.93 22.44
CA ASP A 75 -13.06 10.78 21.62
C ASP A 75 -12.33 12.00 21.06
N GLU A 76 -11.54 12.69 21.91
CA GLU A 76 -10.72 13.84 21.49
C GLU A 76 -9.66 13.41 20.43
N ALA A 77 -8.97 12.30 20.63
CA ALA A 77 -8.02 11.77 19.66
C ALA A 77 -8.69 11.40 18.34
N THR A 78 -9.86 10.75 18.41
CA THR A 78 -10.63 10.40 17.21
C THR A 78 -11.06 11.63 16.41
N ARG A 79 -11.48 12.72 17.10
CA ARG A 79 -11.83 13.98 16.45
C ARG A 79 -10.62 14.66 15.79
N LYS A 80 -9.45 14.59 16.42
CA LYS A 80 -8.21 15.10 15.82
C LYS A 80 -7.81 14.34 14.55
N VAL A 81 -7.88 13.02 14.61
CA VAL A 81 -7.64 12.17 13.43
C VAL A 81 -8.64 12.48 12.31
N ALA A 82 -9.92 12.66 12.63
CA ALA A 82 -10.94 13.06 11.67
C ALA A 82 -10.67 14.45 11.05
N ALA A 83 -9.96 15.34 11.77
CA ALA A 83 -9.52 16.64 11.27
C ALA A 83 -8.17 16.58 10.52
N GLY A 84 -7.58 15.39 10.35
CA GLY A 84 -6.30 15.21 9.64
C GLY A 84 -5.06 15.36 10.53
N ASP A 85 -5.21 15.50 11.84
CA ASP A 85 -4.08 15.48 12.77
C ASP A 85 -3.77 14.04 13.21
N PHE A 86 -2.80 13.44 12.56
CA PHE A 86 -2.33 12.09 12.85
C PHE A 86 -1.15 12.06 13.83
N ALA A 87 -0.72 13.18 14.40
CA ALA A 87 0.46 13.23 15.29
C ALA A 87 0.12 12.88 16.74
N THR A 88 -1.14 13.09 17.18
CA THR A 88 -1.55 12.92 18.57
C THR A 88 -1.77 11.44 18.91
N GLN A 89 -0.79 10.77 19.54
CA GLN A 89 -0.93 9.39 20.00
C GLN A 89 -1.70 9.31 21.33
N ILE A 90 -2.47 8.24 21.49
CA ILE A 90 -3.11 7.91 22.76
C ILE A 90 -2.10 7.19 23.65
N PRO A 91 -1.89 7.65 24.92
CA PRO A 91 -1.01 6.96 25.85
C PRO A 91 -1.45 5.50 26.07
N VAL A 92 -0.50 4.56 25.99
CA VAL A 92 -0.76 3.11 26.08
C VAL A 92 -0.65 2.61 27.53
N ASP A 93 -0.69 3.50 28.55
CA ASP A 93 -0.50 3.20 29.97
C ASP A 93 -1.65 2.38 30.59
N TYR A 94 -2.53 1.84 29.77
CA TYR A 94 -3.72 1.10 30.20
C TYR A 94 -3.51 -0.40 30.07
N SER A 95 -3.70 -1.12 31.19
CA SER A 95 -3.83 -2.58 31.19
C SER A 95 -5.24 -3.01 30.75
N GLY A 96 -5.38 -4.19 30.15
CA GLY A 96 -6.66 -4.76 29.75
C GLY A 96 -7.20 -4.26 28.41
N GLN A 97 -8.53 -4.33 28.24
CA GLN A 97 -9.23 -4.05 26.97
C GLN A 97 -9.05 -2.63 26.46
N LEU A 98 -9.00 -1.63 27.34
CA LEU A 98 -8.77 -0.23 26.96
C LEU A 98 -7.36 0.00 26.43
N GLY A 99 -6.35 -0.69 27.00
CA GLY A 99 -4.99 -0.63 26.48
C GLY A 99 -4.86 -1.29 25.08
N GLN A 100 -5.58 -2.38 24.84
CA GLN A 100 -5.65 -3.01 23.53
C GLN A 100 -6.31 -2.07 22.51
N LEU A 101 -7.40 -1.43 22.86
CA LEU A 101 -8.10 -0.46 22.01
C LEU A 101 -7.18 0.71 21.65
N ALA A 102 -6.44 1.28 22.64
CA ALA A 102 -5.49 2.36 22.39
C ALA A 102 -4.37 1.93 21.42
N ARG A 103 -3.83 0.72 21.55
CA ARG A 103 -2.83 0.19 20.61
C ARG A 103 -3.37 0.06 19.19
N THR A 104 -4.54 -0.55 19.03
CA THR A 104 -5.19 -0.72 17.73
C THR A 104 -5.51 0.63 17.09
N PHE A 105 -5.97 1.61 17.88
CA PHE A 105 -6.21 2.97 17.41
C PHE A 105 -4.92 3.65 16.92
N ASN A 106 -3.84 3.60 17.72
CA ASN A 106 -2.55 4.18 17.34
C ASN A 106 -1.98 3.50 16.07
N GLU A 107 -2.18 2.20 15.89
CA GLU A 107 -1.78 1.51 14.67
C GLU A 107 -2.59 1.98 13.46
N MET A 108 -3.92 2.10 13.60
CA MET A 108 -4.79 2.66 12.57
C MET A 108 -4.36 4.09 12.21
N GLN A 109 -4.11 4.94 13.21
CA GLN A 109 -3.67 6.31 13.03
C GLN A 109 -2.33 6.39 12.27
N ARG A 110 -1.37 5.53 12.62
CA ARG A 110 -0.10 5.45 11.90
C ARG A 110 -0.29 5.09 10.44
N ARG A 111 -1.14 4.09 10.14
CA ARG A 111 -1.45 3.71 8.76
C ARG A 111 -2.13 4.84 7.99
N LEU A 112 -3.04 5.58 8.62
CA LEU A 112 -3.66 6.76 8.00
C LEU A 112 -2.65 7.87 7.73
N ALA A 113 -1.72 8.13 8.66
CA ALA A 113 -0.63 9.08 8.46
C ALA A 113 0.29 8.68 7.29
N GLU A 114 0.65 7.40 7.19
CA GLU A 114 1.45 6.86 6.09
C GLU A 114 0.74 7.04 4.74
N LEU A 115 -0.57 6.75 4.68
CA LEU A 115 -1.39 6.93 3.47
C LEU A 115 -1.52 8.41 3.07
N ASP A 116 -1.77 9.31 4.03
CA ASP A 116 -1.87 10.75 3.76
C ASP A 116 -0.54 11.34 3.28
N ASN A 117 0.57 10.94 3.89
CA ASN A 117 1.90 11.34 3.46
C ASN A 117 2.23 10.81 2.05
N ALA A 118 1.93 9.55 1.77
CA ALA A 118 2.11 8.97 0.44
C ALA A 118 1.28 9.71 -0.61
N ARG A 119 0.03 10.07 -0.30
CA ARG A 119 -0.84 10.87 -1.17
C ARG A 119 -0.27 12.27 -1.43
N LYS A 120 0.20 12.96 -0.39
CA LYS A 120 0.81 14.29 -0.51
C LYS A 120 2.06 14.24 -1.37
N GLN A 121 2.94 13.27 -1.15
CA GLN A 121 4.14 13.05 -1.96
C GLN A 121 3.79 12.74 -3.42
N PHE A 122 2.78 11.91 -3.66
CA PHE A 122 2.28 11.60 -5.00
C PHE A 122 1.85 12.87 -5.75
N ILE A 123 1.03 13.73 -5.12
CA ILE A 123 0.57 14.98 -5.74
C ILE A 123 1.74 15.94 -6.00
N ALA A 124 2.66 16.06 -5.04
CA ALA A 124 3.84 16.92 -5.18
C ALA A 124 4.75 16.46 -6.33
N ASN A 125 5.05 15.16 -6.39
CA ASN A 125 5.89 14.57 -7.44
C ASN A 125 5.22 14.67 -8.81
N ALA A 126 3.91 14.36 -8.92
CA ALA A 126 3.15 14.50 -10.16
C ALA A 126 3.19 15.96 -10.68
N SER A 127 2.99 16.93 -9.78
CA SER A 127 3.04 18.35 -10.12
C SER A 127 4.43 18.76 -10.62
N HIS A 128 5.49 18.22 -10.02
CA HIS A 128 6.87 18.49 -10.43
C HIS A 128 7.19 17.88 -11.81
N GLU A 129 6.82 16.61 -12.02
CA GLU A 129 7.05 15.90 -13.28
C GLU A 129 6.23 16.46 -14.45
N LEU A 130 5.06 17.05 -14.19
CA LEU A 130 4.28 17.77 -15.20
C LEU A 130 4.87 19.14 -15.51
N ARG A 131 5.38 19.86 -14.51
CA ARG A 131 5.87 21.23 -14.68
C ARG A 131 7.06 21.30 -15.61
N THR A 132 8.03 20.41 -15.46
CA THR A 132 9.28 20.40 -16.24
C THR A 132 9.07 20.39 -17.75
N PRO A 133 8.31 19.43 -18.34
CA PRO A 133 8.07 19.41 -19.78
C PRO A 133 7.21 20.59 -20.25
N ILE A 134 6.28 21.11 -19.42
CA ILE A 134 5.49 22.30 -19.76
C ILE A 134 6.39 23.53 -19.89
N PHE A 135 7.31 23.77 -18.95
CA PHE A 135 8.27 24.87 -19.04
C PHE A 135 9.21 24.71 -20.23
N SER A 136 9.68 23.49 -20.52
CA SER A 136 10.51 23.21 -21.69
C SER A 136 9.75 23.54 -22.99
N LEU A 137 8.48 23.14 -23.10
CA LEU A 137 7.62 23.49 -24.25
C LEU A 137 7.48 25.02 -24.39
N GLY A 138 7.21 25.73 -23.29
CA GLY A 138 7.15 27.21 -23.29
C GLY A 138 8.41 27.85 -23.83
N GLY A 139 9.58 27.41 -23.33
CA GLY A 139 10.87 27.93 -23.82
C GLY A 139 11.12 27.68 -25.31
N PHE A 140 10.73 26.51 -25.85
CA PHE A 140 10.84 26.27 -27.31
C PHE A 140 9.88 27.15 -28.12
N VAL A 141 8.69 27.45 -27.58
CA VAL A 141 7.75 28.38 -28.23
C VAL A 141 8.35 29.79 -28.26
N GLU A 142 8.92 30.29 -27.13
CA GLU A 142 9.58 31.60 -27.06
C GLU A 142 10.75 31.69 -28.05
N LEU A 143 11.60 30.64 -28.14
CA LEU A 143 12.72 30.61 -29.12
C LEU A 143 12.22 30.66 -30.59
N LEU A 144 11.05 30.06 -30.87
CA LEU A 144 10.45 30.08 -32.20
C LEU A 144 9.78 31.43 -32.54
N GLU A 145 9.35 32.20 -31.52
CA GLU A 145 8.67 33.48 -31.69
C GLU A 145 9.63 34.68 -31.69
N GLU A 146 10.63 34.67 -30.80
CA GLU A 146 11.53 35.83 -30.60
C GLU A 146 12.83 35.76 -31.43
N GLU A 147 13.25 34.55 -31.81
CA GLU A 147 14.41 34.34 -32.65
C GLU A 147 13.98 33.87 -34.05
N GLU A 148 14.71 34.24 -35.10
CA GLU A 148 14.56 33.66 -36.43
C GLU A 148 15.48 32.44 -36.58
N PRO A 149 15.09 31.26 -36.01
CA PRO A 149 15.94 30.09 -36.07
C PRO A 149 16.12 29.60 -37.51
N SER A 150 17.28 29.06 -37.80
CA SER A 150 17.56 28.40 -39.07
C SER A 150 16.55 27.22 -39.30
N PRO A 151 16.35 26.76 -40.53
CA PRO A 151 15.48 25.63 -40.83
C PRO A 151 15.84 24.37 -40.06
N ASP A 152 17.13 24.14 -39.78
CA ASP A 152 17.62 22.98 -39.02
C ASP A 152 17.30 23.10 -37.54
N GLU A 153 17.56 24.27 -36.92
CA GLU A 153 17.21 24.57 -35.52
C GLU A 153 15.70 24.46 -35.28
N ARG A 154 14.89 25.04 -36.19
CA ARG A 154 13.42 24.93 -36.13
C ARG A 154 12.98 23.48 -36.17
N SER A 155 13.57 22.68 -37.02
CA SER A 155 13.27 21.24 -37.11
C SER A 155 13.67 20.48 -35.83
N GLU A 156 14.76 20.89 -35.19
CA GLU A 156 15.20 20.32 -33.91
C GLU A 156 14.26 20.69 -32.76
N PHE A 157 13.87 21.98 -32.64
CA PHE A 157 12.91 22.43 -31.65
C PHE A 157 11.57 21.71 -31.77
N VAL A 158 11.04 21.56 -32.98
CA VAL A 158 9.79 20.81 -33.22
C VAL A 158 9.93 19.35 -32.83
N ARG A 159 11.06 18.71 -33.08
CA ARG A 159 11.30 17.32 -32.65
C ARG A 159 11.35 17.20 -31.12
N GLU A 160 11.99 18.18 -30.47
CA GLU A 160 12.06 18.18 -28.99
C GLU A 160 10.70 18.44 -28.37
N MET A 161 9.93 19.40 -28.89
CA MET A 161 8.56 19.65 -28.44
C MET A 161 7.68 18.39 -28.58
N ARG A 162 7.81 17.65 -29.69
CA ARG A 162 7.12 16.36 -29.87
C ARG A 162 7.49 15.36 -28.79
N ARG A 163 8.79 15.22 -28.46
CA ARG A 163 9.26 14.33 -27.37
C ARG A 163 8.67 14.74 -26.02
N GLN A 164 8.58 16.04 -25.72
CA GLN A 164 7.97 16.52 -24.48
C GLN A 164 6.45 16.22 -24.43
N ILE A 165 5.74 16.35 -25.54
CA ILE A 165 4.30 16.01 -25.64
C ILE A 165 4.09 14.50 -25.42
N GLU A 166 4.90 13.65 -26.06
CA GLU A 166 4.84 12.20 -25.87
C GLU A 166 5.10 11.80 -24.41
N ARG A 167 6.10 12.45 -23.77
CA ARG A 167 6.38 12.26 -22.35
C ARG A 167 5.20 12.67 -21.45
N LEU A 168 4.57 13.83 -21.71
CA LEU A 168 3.39 14.30 -20.99
C LEU A 168 2.21 13.35 -21.17
N THR A 169 1.96 12.87 -22.38
CA THR A 169 0.89 11.92 -22.68
C THR A 169 1.10 10.61 -21.91
N LYS A 170 2.32 10.09 -21.90
CA LYS A 170 2.66 8.88 -21.12
C LYS A 170 2.44 9.11 -19.62
N LEU A 171 2.97 10.22 -19.08
CA LEU A 171 2.83 10.55 -17.66
C LEU A 171 1.35 10.68 -17.24
N THR A 172 0.52 11.38 -18.02
CA THR A 172 -0.91 11.53 -17.72
C THR A 172 -1.66 10.21 -17.79
N THR A 173 -1.32 9.35 -18.76
CA THR A 173 -1.88 7.99 -18.86
C THR A 173 -1.49 7.12 -17.67
N ASP A 174 -0.23 7.17 -17.25
CA ASP A 174 0.28 6.44 -16.08
C ASP A 174 -0.40 6.90 -14.79
N LEU A 175 -0.59 8.22 -14.62
CA LEU A 175 -1.30 8.80 -13.47
C LEU A 175 -2.77 8.37 -13.42
N LEU A 176 -3.45 8.34 -14.58
CA LEU A 176 -4.84 7.90 -14.69
C LEU A 176 -4.96 6.40 -14.33
N ASN A 177 -4.09 5.57 -14.90
CA ASN A 177 -4.04 4.14 -14.58
C ASN A 177 -3.84 3.90 -13.08
N LEU A 178 -2.89 4.62 -12.46
CA LEU A 178 -2.60 4.49 -11.04
C LEU A 178 -3.78 4.96 -10.18
N SER A 179 -4.43 6.08 -10.55
CA SER A 179 -5.63 6.58 -9.87
C SER A 179 -6.79 5.59 -9.90
N GLN A 180 -7.00 4.92 -11.06
CA GLN A 180 -8.03 3.88 -11.19
C GLN A 180 -7.69 2.65 -10.35
N LEU A 181 -6.40 2.26 -10.30
CA LEU A 181 -5.92 1.22 -9.41
C LEU A 181 -6.17 1.59 -7.94
N ASP A 182 -5.78 2.76 -7.47
CA ASP A 182 -5.95 3.20 -6.08
C ASP A 182 -7.43 3.26 -5.65
N ALA A 183 -8.32 3.67 -6.54
CA ALA A 183 -9.76 3.72 -6.29
C ALA A 183 -10.43 2.33 -6.21
N GLY A 184 -9.71 1.25 -6.48
CA GLY A 184 -10.29 -0.10 -6.55
C GLY A 184 -11.21 -0.33 -7.75
N GLY A 185 -11.31 0.66 -8.66
CA GLY A 185 -12.24 0.67 -9.79
C GLY A 185 -11.83 -0.19 -10.99
N VAL A 186 -10.72 -0.90 -10.90
CA VAL A 186 -10.29 -1.81 -11.98
C VAL A 186 -10.90 -3.19 -11.72
N GLU A 187 -11.97 -3.51 -12.41
CA GLU A 187 -12.44 -4.89 -12.52
C GLU A 187 -11.45 -5.68 -13.38
N LEU A 188 -10.94 -6.79 -12.82
CA LEU A 188 -10.04 -7.70 -13.52
C LEU A 188 -10.85 -8.80 -14.19
N ASP A 189 -10.65 -8.98 -15.49
CA ASP A 189 -11.19 -10.13 -16.24
C ASP A 189 -10.23 -11.31 -16.12
N LEU A 190 -10.30 -12.01 -14.98
CA LEU A 190 -9.40 -13.10 -14.65
C LEU A 190 -9.79 -14.39 -15.40
N GLY A 191 -8.88 -14.90 -16.23
CA GLY A 191 -9.02 -16.15 -16.96
C GLY A 191 -7.71 -16.93 -17.08
N ASN A 192 -7.77 -18.09 -17.72
CA ASN A 192 -6.58 -18.83 -18.08
C ASN A 192 -5.92 -18.18 -19.30
N VAL A 193 -4.69 -17.73 -19.16
CA VAL A 193 -3.93 -17.06 -20.22
C VAL A 193 -2.59 -17.77 -20.46
N ASP A 194 -2.19 -17.92 -21.71
CA ASP A 194 -0.87 -18.41 -22.08
C ASP A 194 0.13 -17.24 -22.13
N LEU A 195 1.05 -17.21 -21.16
CA LEU A 195 2.06 -16.16 -21.06
C LEU A 195 2.97 -16.11 -22.29
N GLY A 196 3.31 -17.27 -22.88
CA GLY A 196 4.13 -17.35 -24.08
C GLY A 196 3.46 -16.72 -25.31
N SER A 197 2.15 -16.87 -25.42
CA SER A 197 1.35 -16.26 -26.50
C SER A 197 1.29 -14.74 -26.37
N LEU A 198 1.01 -14.23 -25.16
CA LEU A 198 0.99 -12.79 -24.88
C LEU A 198 2.39 -12.16 -25.05
N ALA A 199 3.44 -12.85 -24.57
CA ALA A 199 4.81 -12.39 -24.76
C ALA A 199 5.17 -12.25 -26.25
N ARG A 200 4.76 -13.21 -27.08
CA ARG A 200 5.00 -13.20 -28.54
C ARG A 200 4.25 -12.06 -29.23
N GLU A 201 3.02 -11.81 -28.82
CA GLU A 201 2.20 -10.71 -29.32
C GLU A 201 2.87 -9.36 -29.05
N VAL A 202 3.22 -9.07 -27.80
CA VAL A 202 3.84 -7.81 -27.40
C VAL A 202 5.26 -7.67 -27.95
N ALA A 203 6.07 -8.75 -27.99
CA ALA A 203 7.40 -8.70 -28.58
C ALA A 203 7.38 -8.27 -30.07
N ARG A 204 6.35 -8.67 -30.84
CA ARG A 204 6.18 -8.19 -32.23
C ARG A 204 5.92 -6.68 -32.32
N GLU A 205 5.19 -6.10 -31.36
CA GLU A 205 4.98 -4.65 -31.31
C GLU A 205 6.30 -3.89 -31.13
N PHE A 206 7.23 -4.46 -30.35
CA PHE A 206 8.52 -3.85 -30.02
C PHE A 206 9.64 -4.15 -31.04
N GLY A 207 9.46 -5.12 -31.92
CA GLY A 207 10.45 -5.49 -32.94
C GLY A 207 10.99 -4.31 -33.74
N PRO A 208 10.14 -3.48 -34.39
CA PRO A 208 10.59 -2.33 -35.16
C PRO A 208 11.38 -1.29 -34.34
N TRP A 209 11.11 -1.20 -33.04
CA TRP A 209 11.87 -0.31 -32.17
C TRP A 209 13.23 -0.90 -31.78
N ALA A 210 13.27 -2.18 -31.43
CA ALA A 210 14.51 -2.90 -31.15
C ALA A 210 15.45 -2.86 -32.38
N ASP A 211 14.91 -3.10 -33.59
CA ASP A 211 15.68 -3.06 -34.84
C ASP A 211 16.30 -1.68 -35.09
N ARG A 212 15.56 -0.58 -34.88
CA ARG A 212 16.08 0.79 -35.04
C ARG A 212 17.23 1.12 -34.07
N ARG A 213 17.26 0.46 -32.89
CA ARG A 213 18.34 0.58 -31.91
C ARG A 213 19.48 -0.41 -32.13
N GLY A 214 19.38 -1.29 -33.14
CA GLY A 214 20.30 -2.41 -33.33
C GLY A 214 20.25 -3.43 -32.19
N SER A 215 19.24 -3.39 -31.35
CA SER A 215 19.08 -4.28 -30.21
C SER A 215 18.45 -5.60 -30.66
N ARG A 216 18.86 -6.71 -30.02
CA ARG A 216 18.32 -8.04 -30.29
C ARG A 216 17.21 -8.36 -29.31
N LEU A 217 15.99 -8.61 -29.80
CA LEU A 217 14.86 -9.05 -28.98
C LEU A 217 14.62 -10.55 -29.20
N GLU A 218 14.90 -11.35 -28.18
CA GLU A 218 14.73 -12.81 -28.20
C GLU A 218 13.55 -13.25 -27.36
N LEU A 219 12.81 -14.25 -27.83
CA LEU A 219 11.73 -14.88 -27.09
C LEU A 219 12.08 -16.36 -26.82
N ARG A 220 12.13 -16.74 -25.54
CA ARG A 220 12.41 -18.13 -25.10
C ARG A 220 11.20 -18.66 -24.34
N THR A 221 10.34 -19.37 -25.05
CA THR A 221 9.16 -20.03 -24.50
C THR A 221 9.30 -21.53 -24.58
N PRO A 222 8.90 -22.28 -23.56
CA PRO A 222 8.91 -23.75 -23.63
C PRO A 222 7.87 -24.25 -24.64
N GLU A 223 8.04 -25.50 -25.12
CA GLU A 223 7.07 -26.13 -26.02
C GLU A 223 5.67 -26.26 -25.38
N ARG A 224 5.62 -26.49 -24.08
CA ARG A 224 4.35 -26.52 -23.33
C ARG A 224 3.94 -25.14 -22.92
N PRO A 225 2.66 -24.72 -23.16
CA PRO A 225 2.18 -23.43 -22.76
C PRO A 225 2.30 -23.19 -21.24
N VAL A 226 2.74 -22.00 -20.86
CA VAL A 226 2.78 -21.56 -19.46
C VAL A 226 1.48 -20.83 -19.15
N ILE A 227 0.54 -21.54 -18.54
CA ILE A 227 -0.80 -21.02 -18.26
C ILE A 227 -0.83 -20.35 -16.89
N ALA A 228 -1.17 -19.06 -16.86
CA ALA A 228 -1.45 -18.29 -15.65
C ALA A 228 -2.95 -18.07 -15.50
N PHE A 229 -3.41 -17.85 -14.26
CA PHE A 229 -4.74 -17.32 -13.99
C PHE A 229 -4.64 -15.80 -13.77
N ALA A 230 -4.92 -15.03 -14.81
CA ALA A 230 -4.68 -13.59 -14.86
C ALA A 230 -5.60 -12.90 -15.87
N ASP A 231 -5.59 -11.57 -15.87
CA ASP A 231 -6.22 -10.72 -16.88
C ASP A 231 -5.26 -10.52 -18.06
N PRO A 232 -5.63 -10.92 -19.31
CA PRO A 232 -4.73 -10.87 -20.46
C PRO A 232 -4.29 -9.43 -20.81
N GLU A 233 -5.17 -8.44 -20.70
CA GLU A 233 -4.82 -7.03 -20.99
C GLU A 233 -3.82 -6.48 -19.98
N ARG A 234 -4.00 -6.83 -18.71
CA ARG A 234 -3.07 -6.42 -17.65
C ARG A 234 -1.72 -7.11 -17.77
N VAL A 235 -1.69 -8.35 -18.18
CA VAL A 235 -0.41 -9.05 -18.48
C VAL A 235 0.28 -8.38 -19.67
N ARG A 236 -0.42 -8.06 -20.77
CA ARG A 236 0.15 -7.30 -21.89
C ARG A 236 0.71 -5.94 -21.44
N GLN A 237 -0.03 -5.24 -20.60
CA GLN A 237 0.41 -3.95 -20.04
C GLN A 237 1.74 -4.11 -19.28
N ILE A 238 1.86 -5.13 -18.42
CA ILE A 238 3.10 -5.39 -17.68
C ILE A 238 4.24 -5.73 -18.66
N ILE A 239 4.02 -6.59 -19.63
CA ILE A 239 5.07 -6.95 -20.61
C ILE A 239 5.54 -5.72 -21.39
N ARG A 240 4.61 -4.82 -21.81
CA ARG A 240 4.97 -3.55 -22.47
C ARG A 240 5.84 -2.67 -21.58
N ILE A 241 5.48 -2.53 -20.29
CA ILE A 241 6.27 -1.76 -19.33
C ILE A 241 7.69 -2.34 -19.18
N LEU A 242 7.82 -3.65 -19.08
CA LEU A 242 9.10 -4.31 -18.91
C LEU A 242 9.98 -4.22 -20.16
N LEU A 243 9.40 -4.38 -21.36
CA LEU A 243 10.13 -4.23 -22.62
C LEU A 243 10.52 -2.77 -22.88
N ASP A 244 9.62 -1.82 -22.61
CA ASP A 244 9.92 -0.39 -22.68
C ASP A 244 11.09 -0.02 -21.77
N ASN A 245 11.06 -0.53 -20.53
CA ASN A 245 12.13 -0.33 -19.57
C ASN A 245 13.47 -0.93 -20.04
N ALA A 246 13.48 -2.19 -20.50
CA ALA A 246 14.67 -2.85 -20.98
C ALA A 246 15.30 -2.13 -22.20
N LEU A 247 14.47 -1.75 -23.19
CA LEU A 247 14.97 -1.07 -24.39
C LEU A 247 15.36 0.39 -24.14
N THR A 248 14.73 1.09 -23.18
CA THR A 248 15.06 2.49 -22.88
C THR A 248 16.36 2.63 -22.09
N HIS A 249 16.57 1.76 -21.09
CA HIS A 249 17.67 1.89 -20.14
C HIS A 249 18.92 1.07 -20.50
N THR A 250 18.90 0.35 -21.61
CA THR A 250 20.08 -0.32 -22.14
C THR A 250 20.77 0.49 -23.25
N GLN A 251 22.03 0.21 -23.47
CA GLN A 251 22.78 0.78 -24.59
C GLN A 251 22.26 0.26 -25.94
N GLU A 252 22.54 0.96 -27.03
CA GLU A 252 22.26 0.48 -28.36
C GLU A 252 22.99 -0.84 -28.64
N GLY A 253 22.34 -1.76 -29.33
CA GLY A 253 22.87 -3.10 -29.59
C GLY A 253 22.70 -4.11 -28.47
N ALA A 254 22.06 -3.72 -27.34
CA ALA A 254 21.81 -4.64 -26.23
C ALA A 254 20.91 -5.81 -26.63
N SER A 255 21.07 -6.92 -25.89
CA SER A 255 20.21 -8.10 -26.04
C SER A 255 19.14 -8.10 -24.96
N VAL A 256 17.87 -8.13 -25.37
CA VAL A 256 16.72 -8.25 -24.50
C VAL A 256 16.05 -9.61 -24.72
N THR A 257 15.87 -10.38 -23.66
CA THR A 257 15.27 -11.71 -23.74
C THR A 257 14.00 -11.77 -22.90
N VAL A 258 12.91 -12.25 -23.50
CA VAL A 258 11.67 -12.58 -22.78
C VAL A 258 11.58 -14.09 -22.61
N THR A 259 11.49 -14.56 -21.38
CA THR A 259 11.42 -15.98 -21.05
C THR A 259 10.14 -16.27 -20.27
N THR A 260 9.45 -17.38 -20.61
CA THR A 260 8.32 -17.87 -19.82
C THR A 260 8.61 -19.27 -19.30
N TYR A 261 8.26 -19.54 -18.05
CA TYR A 261 8.47 -20.85 -17.43
C TYR A 261 7.51 -21.08 -16.26
N SER A 262 7.41 -22.33 -15.83
CA SER A 262 6.61 -22.70 -14.66
C SER A 262 7.54 -23.24 -13.58
N VAL A 263 7.51 -22.59 -12.40
CA VAL A 263 8.32 -22.97 -11.23
C VAL A 263 7.42 -23.06 -10.02
N ASN A 264 7.57 -24.13 -9.22
CA ASN A 264 6.84 -24.33 -7.96
C ASN A 264 5.31 -24.10 -8.08
N ARG A 265 4.72 -24.53 -9.18
CA ARG A 265 3.30 -24.32 -9.49
C ARG A 265 2.91 -22.85 -9.68
N ARG A 266 3.86 -21.98 -10.01
CA ARG A 266 3.64 -20.59 -10.42
C ARG A 266 3.95 -20.43 -11.89
N ALA A 267 3.29 -19.50 -12.55
CA ALA A 267 3.57 -19.14 -13.93
C ALA A 267 4.40 -17.84 -13.93
N GLU A 268 5.59 -17.90 -14.50
CA GLU A 268 6.54 -16.80 -14.48
C GLU A 268 6.87 -16.32 -15.89
N LEU A 269 6.99 -14.99 -16.04
CA LEU A 269 7.49 -14.32 -17.22
C LEU A 269 8.62 -13.38 -16.79
N THR A 270 9.79 -13.55 -17.40
CA THR A 270 10.97 -12.75 -17.14
C THR A 270 11.37 -11.98 -18.38
N VAL A 271 11.58 -10.67 -18.24
CA VAL A 271 12.26 -9.83 -19.23
C VAL A 271 13.64 -9.52 -18.69
N SER A 272 14.68 -9.90 -19.44
CA SER A 272 16.06 -9.68 -19.05
C SER A 272 16.84 -8.94 -20.13
N ASP A 273 17.80 -8.15 -19.71
CA ASP A 273 18.72 -7.39 -20.57
C ASP A 273 20.18 -7.56 -20.12
N ASP A 274 21.12 -7.35 -21.06
CA ASP A 274 22.55 -7.36 -20.83
C ASP A 274 23.14 -5.95 -20.60
N GLY A 275 22.32 -5.03 -20.07
CA GLY A 275 22.70 -3.66 -19.73
C GLY A 275 23.69 -3.56 -18.57
N ALA A 276 23.93 -2.32 -18.11
CA ALA A 276 24.91 -2.01 -17.07
C ALA A 276 24.59 -2.65 -15.69
N GLY A 277 23.38 -3.18 -15.51
CA GLY A 277 22.89 -3.66 -14.23
C GLY A 277 22.48 -2.55 -13.28
N ILE A 278 21.81 -2.91 -12.21
CA ILE A 278 21.24 -1.98 -11.23
C ILE A 278 21.88 -2.23 -9.85
N PRO A 279 22.46 -1.20 -9.21
CA PRO A 279 23.06 -1.34 -7.89
C PRO A 279 22.05 -1.86 -6.83
N GLN A 280 22.48 -2.78 -5.97
CA GLN A 280 21.62 -3.43 -4.99
C GLN A 280 20.85 -2.45 -4.08
N ARG A 281 21.47 -1.32 -3.72
CA ARG A 281 20.84 -0.25 -2.93
C ARG A 281 19.61 0.37 -3.59
N VAL A 282 19.56 0.34 -4.93
CA VAL A 282 18.50 0.93 -5.75
C VAL A 282 17.38 -0.08 -6.03
N GLN A 283 17.72 -1.37 -6.15
CA GLN A 283 16.78 -2.42 -6.55
C GLN A 283 15.51 -2.47 -5.68
N LYS A 284 15.64 -2.25 -4.37
CA LYS A 284 14.48 -2.27 -3.45
C LYS A 284 13.48 -1.14 -3.69
N ARG A 285 13.93 -0.05 -4.31
CA ARG A 285 13.14 1.16 -4.53
C ARG A 285 12.54 1.27 -5.92
N LEU A 286 12.94 0.41 -6.85
CA LEU A 286 12.50 0.49 -8.25
C LEU A 286 10.99 0.36 -8.45
N PHE A 287 10.30 -0.27 -7.52
CA PHE A 287 8.85 -0.40 -7.53
C PHE A 287 8.13 0.72 -6.75
N GLU A 288 8.88 1.67 -6.15
CA GLU A 288 8.30 2.86 -5.53
C GLU A 288 7.84 3.84 -6.61
N ARG A 289 6.74 4.52 -6.38
CA ARG A 289 6.17 5.51 -7.31
C ARG A 289 7.12 6.70 -7.49
N PHE A 290 7.31 7.16 -8.73
CA PHE A 290 8.21 8.26 -9.12
C PHE A 290 9.69 8.01 -8.84
N PHE A 291 10.08 6.81 -8.53
CA PHE A 291 11.48 6.48 -8.35
C PHE A 291 12.14 6.22 -9.71
N THR A 292 13.18 6.97 -10.03
CA THR A 292 14.04 6.77 -11.18
C THR A 292 15.49 6.64 -10.72
N ALA A 293 16.22 5.68 -11.26
CA ALA A 293 17.65 5.51 -10.97
C ALA A 293 18.51 6.53 -11.74
N ASP A 294 18.03 6.96 -12.90
CA ASP A 294 18.66 7.93 -13.81
C ASP A 294 17.67 9.04 -14.15
N SER A 295 18.20 10.26 -14.32
CA SER A 295 17.44 11.44 -14.75
C SER A 295 16.97 11.37 -16.22
N ALA A 296 17.26 10.28 -16.91
CA ALA A 296 17.21 10.18 -18.38
C ALA A 296 15.81 9.92 -18.98
N GLY A 297 14.72 10.19 -18.28
CA GLY A 297 13.46 10.36 -19.02
C GLY A 297 12.26 9.46 -18.69
N GLY A 298 12.30 8.64 -17.66
CA GLY A 298 11.11 7.88 -17.22
C GLY A 298 10.30 8.64 -16.18
N SER A 299 8.95 8.42 -16.14
CA SER A 299 8.06 8.95 -15.09
C SER A 299 8.28 8.30 -13.71
N GLY A 300 9.01 7.17 -13.65
CA GLY A 300 9.13 6.35 -12.45
C GLY A 300 7.82 5.70 -12.00
N LEU A 301 6.79 5.67 -12.85
CA LEU A 301 5.50 5.07 -12.54
C LEU A 301 5.31 3.67 -13.14
N GLY A 302 5.98 3.36 -14.26
CA GLY A 302 5.74 2.12 -14.98
C GLY A 302 5.95 0.87 -14.13
N LEU A 303 7.11 0.71 -13.45
CA LEU A 303 7.39 -0.44 -12.60
C LEU A 303 6.47 -0.50 -11.36
N ALA A 304 6.08 0.65 -10.80
CA ALA A 304 5.11 0.71 -9.71
C ALA A 304 3.73 0.22 -10.16
N ILE A 305 3.26 0.63 -11.37
CA ILE A 305 2.03 0.14 -11.99
C ILE A 305 2.11 -1.36 -12.24
N ALA A 306 3.22 -1.85 -12.82
CA ALA A 306 3.41 -3.28 -13.07
C ALA A 306 3.31 -4.11 -11.79
N SER A 307 3.94 -3.64 -10.70
CA SER A 307 3.91 -4.30 -9.40
C SER A 307 2.51 -4.31 -8.78
N GLU A 308 1.80 -3.17 -8.80
CA GLU A 308 0.44 -3.05 -8.27
C GLU A 308 -0.54 -3.95 -9.02
N VAL A 309 -0.48 -3.95 -10.36
CA VAL A 309 -1.30 -4.80 -11.23
C VAL A 309 -1.03 -6.28 -10.99
N ALA A 310 0.26 -6.67 -10.86
CA ALA A 310 0.64 -8.04 -10.55
C ALA A 310 0.07 -8.50 -9.21
N GLN A 311 0.18 -7.68 -8.15
CA GLN A 311 -0.35 -7.98 -6.82
C GLN A 311 -1.87 -8.17 -6.83
N ARG A 312 -2.61 -7.35 -7.58
CA ARG A 312 -4.07 -7.48 -7.71
C ARG A 312 -4.50 -8.76 -8.41
N MET A 313 -3.67 -9.31 -9.27
CA MET A 313 -3.86 -10.62 -9.88
C MET A 313 -3.40 -11.79 -8.96
N GLY A 314 -3.02 -11.52 -7.70
CA GLY A 314 -2.51 -12.53 -6.76
C GLY A 314 -1.09 -12.99 -7.07
N GLY A 315 -0.38 -12.19 -7.84
CA GLY A 315 1.00 -12.37 -8.24
C GLY A 315 1.95 -11.38 -7.58
N GLY A 316 3.11 -11.17 -8.21
CA GLY A 316 4.11 -10.21 -7.76
C GLY A 316 5.15 -9.92 -8.82
N MET A 317 6.00 -8.94 -8.52
CA MET A 317 7.15 -8.57 -9.33
C MET A 317 8.43 -8.77 -8.52
N ALA A 318 9.46 -9.30 -9.19
CA ALA A 318 10.80 -9.46 -8.62
C ALA A 318 11.85 -8.89 -9.56
N ILE A 319 12.99 -8.52 -9.00
CA ILE A 319 14.17 -8.10 -9.75
C ILE A 319 15.38 -8.92 -9.34
N SER A 320 16.17 -9.32 -10.32
CA SER A 320 17.51 -9.84 -10.15
C SER A 320 18.44 -9.04 -11.05
N SER A 321 19.47 -8.42 -10.49
CA SER A 321 20.41 -7.66 -11.30
C SER A 321 21.82 -7.76 -10.74
N SER A 322 22.79 -7.81 -11.66
CA SER A 322 24.21 -7.85 -11.39
C SER A 322 24.93 -6.96 -12.39
N ARG A 323 26.26 -6.95 -12.41
CA ARG A 323 27.02 -6.27 -13.45
C ARG A 323 26.70 -6.90 -14.81
N ARG A 324 26.23 -6.09 -15.79
CA ARG A 324 25.85 -6.51 -17.15
C ARG A 324 24.64 -7.44 -17.26
N PHE A 325 23.73 -7.35 -16.30
CA PHE A 325 22.50 -8.15 -16.35
C PHE A 325 21.41 -7.54 -15.49
N THR A 326 20.22 -7.38 -16.04
CA THR A 326 19.01 -7.07 -15.27
C THR A 326 17.89 -8.00 -15.74
N ALA A 327 17.10 -8.51 -14.79
CA ALA A 327 15.94 -9.32 -15.06
C ALA A 327 14.79 -8.88 -14.15
N PHE A 328 13.66 -8.57 -14.74
CA PHE A 328 12.39 -8.35 -14.05
C PHE A 328 11.50 -9.57 -14.28
N THR A 329 11.01 -10.16 -13.21
CA THR A 329 10.16 -11.35 -13.23
C THR A 329 8.77 -11.01 -12.75
N LEU A 330 7.77 -11.28 -13.57
CA LEU A 330 6.36 -11.32 -13.21
C LEU A 330 6.02 -12.75 -12.77
N ASP A 331 5.53 -12.90 -11.56
CA ASP A 331 5.09 -14.16 -10.97
C ASP A 331 3.57 -14.14 -10.82
N LEU A 332 2.87 -15.14 -11.33
CA LEU A 332 1.41 -15.23 -11.37
C LEU A 332 0.91 -16.57 -10.84
N PRO A 333 -0.35 -16.61 -10.33
CA PRO A 333 -1.01 -17.88 -10.02
C PRO A 333 -1.11 -18.78 -11.24
N PRO A 334 -0.99 -20.11 -11.07
CA PRO A 334 -1.11 -21.05 -12.16
C PRO A 334 -2.55 -21.06 -12.71
N GLY A 335 -2.70 -21.40 -13.97
CA GLY A 335 -4.01 -21.57 -14.59
C GLY A 335 -4.88 -22.58 -13.85
N ARG A 336 -6.16 -22.28 -13.74
CA ARG A 336 -7.14 -23.17 -13.09
C ARG A 336 -7.39 -24.39 -13.98
N GLY A 337 -7.31 -25.59 -13.42
CA GLY A 337 -7.51 -26.84 -14.14
C GLY A 337 -6.29 -27.43 -14.86
N ALA A 338 -5.13 -26.81 -14.78
CA ALA A 338 -3.88 -27.38 -15.25
C ALA A 338 -3.50 -28.60 -14.37
N ARG A 339 -3.73 -29.82 -14.88
CA ARG A 339 -3.22 -31.05 -14.26
C ARG A 339 -1.71 -30.99 -14.23
N THR A 340 -1.12 -31.01 -13.05
CA THR A 340 0.32 -31.12 -12.83
C THR A 340 0.82 -32.44 -13.43
N PRO A 341 1.82 -32.44 -14.31
CA PRO A 341 2.60 -33.66 -14.53
C PRO A 341 3.45 -33.90 -13.29
N ALA A 342 3.37 -35.12 -12.76
CA ALA A 342 4.22 -35.58 -11.67
C ALA A 342 5.70 -35.47 -12.08
N GLY A 343 6.48 -34.89 -11.17
CA GLY A 343 7.91 -34.87 -10.98
C GLY A 343 8.85 -35.34 -12.09
N VAL A 344 9.64 -34.39 -12.59
CA VAL A 344 11.04 -34.70 -12.90
C VAL A 344 11.88 -33.70 -12.10
N GLY A 345 12.44 -34.19 -11.01
CA GLY A 345 13.50 -33.51 -10.28
C GLY A 345 14.74 -33.43 -11.17
N GLY A 346 15.04 -32.24 -11.66
CA GLY A 346 16.29 -31.93 -12.34
C GLY A 346 16.84 -30.68 -11.67
N SER A 347 17.80 -30.89 -10.76
CA SER A 347 18.68 -29.87 -10.23
C SER A 347 19.45 -29.25 -11.39
N VAL A 348 19.13 -28.04 -11.76
CA VAL A 348 20.00 -27.21 -12.62
C VAL A 348 21.00 -26.53 -11.70
N GLU A 349 22.19 -27.14 -11.60
CA GLU A 349 23.39 -26.48 -11.09
C GLU A 349 23.66 -25.22 -11.90
N ALA A 350 23.70 -24.09 -11.20
CA ALA A 350 24.22 -22.84 -11.71
C ALA A 350 25.71 -23.04 -12.04
N ARG A 351 26.05 -23.05 -13.33
CA ARG A 351 27.41 -22.80 -13.77
C ARG A 351 27.55 -21.34 -14.21
N ALA A 352 28.59 -20.76 -13.59
CA ALA A 352 29.08 -19.41 -13.69
C ALA A 352 29.21 -18.81 -15.10
#